data_7ea170be9e1acc76f2e513f9242db7fc
#
_entry.id   7ea170be9e1acc76f2e513f9242db7fc
#
_cell.length_a   1.000
_cell.length_b   1.000
_cell.length_c   1.000
_cell.angle_alpha   90.00
_cell.angle_beta   90.00
_cell.angle_gamma   90.00
#
_symmetry.space_group_name_H-M   'P 1'
#
loop_
_entity.id
_entity.type
_entity.pdbx_description
1 polymer ?
#
loop_
_entity_poly.entity_id
_entity_poly.type
_entity_poly.pdbx_seq_one_letter_code
_entity_poly.pdbx_strand_id
1 'polypeptide(L)'
;MNNNTTLILDTRRPLQDGTFPVKLSVGHGTRLYLSTGISVPRANWVNGQVEGLKDAKRMNTALDNQRLRVQARLLRLREDGRLAGASNTYLRKLLTAPDMDDVPEEDKRTSFWTIAERCISTKEGRTKLVYLHTLAKLRAFAGDAPLYIEDIDRVWLHGFDASIGGKVNSRAIHLRNLRAICNFALDEELTTHYPFRKFKIRTEETRKKALTLEQVRAFMAVPGPNEYRDVFILMLYLRGINVSDLAELTEEDVVGGRIEYRRNKTGQLYSIKVEPEAQEILDRWKGERHLLRCFDRYKEPHDYNRRMREALKKMKRPDGTLIEKDCSSNWARHTWATMCAELDVPDPTISLGMGHRIAGHRTTAIYIKRDQRKVDEANRKVIDYIKESVPHLSTQDGLD
;
A
#
# COMPACT_ATOMS: atom_id res chain seq x y z
N MET A 1 -0.51 30.30 -5.88
CA MET A 1 0.39 29.93 -7.01
C MET A 1 0.12 30.91 -8.15
N ASN A 2 1.15 31.63 -8.63
CA ASN A 2 0.99 32.53 -9.78
C ASN A 2 0.81 31.70 -11.05
N ASN A 3 -0.39 31.69 -11.61
CA ASN A 3 -0.66 31.12 -12.93
C ASN A 3 -0.08 32.03 -14.01
N ASN A 4 1.21 31.86 -14.27
CA ASN A 4 1.91 32.70 -15.22
C ASN A 4 1.77 32.11 -16.62
N THR A 5 1.23 32.87 -17.55
CA THR A 5 1.16 32.49 -18.98
C THR A 5 2.24 33.24 -19.74
N THR A 6 3.13 32.50 -20.39
CA THR A 6 4.25 33.07 -21.16
C THR A 6 4.30 32.48 -22.56
N LEU A 7 4.58 33.32 -23.54
CA LEU A 7 4.85 32.87 -24.91
C LEU A 7 6.32 32.42 -24.99
N ILE A 8 6.55 31.26 -25.60
CA ILE A 8 7.89 30.69 -25.77
C ILE A 8 8.04 30.14 -27.19
N LEU A 9 9.26 30.21 -27.72
CA LEU A 9 9.62 29.51 -28.95
C LEU A 9 10.10 28.08 -28.60
N ASP A 10 9.49 27.07 -29.16
CA ASP A 10 9.90 25.68 -28.94
C ASP A 10 11.00 25.28 -29.92
N THR A 11 12.23 25.47 -29.51
CA THR A 11 13.44 25.22 -30.35
C THR A 11 13.91 23.77 -30.37
N ARG A 12 13.18 22.83 -29.79
CA ARG A 12 13.60 21.42 -29.67
C ARG A 12 13.65 20.70 -31.02
N ARG A 13 12.71 21.02 -31.92
CA ARG A 13 12.70 20.49 -33.30
C ARG A 13 12.16 21.54 -34.26
N PRO A 14 12.86 21.88 -35.34
CA PRO A 14 12.33 22.74 -36.39
C PRO A 14 11.22 22.02 -37.15
N LEU A 15 10.33 22.77 -37.73
CA LEU A 15 9.37 22.32 -38.74
C LEU A 15 10.09 22.08 -40.10
N GLN A 16 9.38 21.49 -41.06
CA GLN A 16 9.97 21.18 -42.40
C GLN A 16 10.45 22.43 -43.14
N ASP A 17 9.87 23.59 -42.84
CA ASP A 17 10.23 24.90 -43.41
C ASP A 17 11.35 25.61 -42.63
N GLY A 18 11.97 24.97 -41.65
CA GLY A 18 13.03 25.54 -40.81
C GLY A 18 12.54 26.51 -39.73
N THR A 19 11.25 26.71 -39.58
CA THR A 19 10.67 27.54 -38.52
C THR A 19 10.47 26.76 -37.21
N PHE A 20 10.25 27.46 -36.09
CA PHE A 20 9.97 26.88 -34.79
C PHE A 20 8.60 27.30 -34.29
N PRO A 21 7.80 26.39 -33.72
CA PRO A 21 6.47 26.73 -33.23
C PRO A 21 6.55 27.60 -31.97
N VAL A 22 5.74 28.66 -31.97
CA VAL A 22 5.49 29.45 -30.77
C VAL A 22 4.42 28.72 -29.91
N LYS A 23 4.67 28.55 -28.63
CA LYS A 23 3.78 27.91 -27.71
C LYS A 23 3.44 28.85 -26.53
N LEU A 24 2.23 28.72 -26.02
CA LEU A 24 1.83 29.35 -24.77
C LEU A 24 2.08 28.38 -23.62
N SER A 25 2.97 28.76 -22.71
CA SER A 25 3.29 28.03 -21.49
C SER A 25 2.35 28.50 -20.38
N VAL A 26 1.63 27.57 -19.75
CA VAL A 26 0.72 27.79 -18.62
C VAL A 26 1.30 27.09 -17.42
N GLY A 27 1.53 27.83 -16.32
CA GLY A 27 2.00 27.27 -15.04
C GLY A 27 0.82 26.79 -14.20
N HIS A 28 0.66 25.47 -14.06
CA HIS A 28 -0.34 24.87 -13.17
C HIS A 28 0.23 23.56 -12.60
N GLY A 29 0.86 23.64 -11.42
CA GLY A 29 1.57 22.49 -10.82
C GLY A 29 2.70 21.92 -11.68
N THR A 30 2.40 21.58 -12.94
CA THR A 30 3.34 21.27 -14.03
C THR A 30 3.11 22.23 -15.20
N ARG A 31 4.12 22.43 -16.05
CA ARG A 31 3.97 23.32 -17.21
C ARG A 31 3.15 22.66 -18.32
N LEU A 32 2.02 23.27 -18.65
CA LEU A 32 1.19 22.93 -19.81
C LEU A 32 1.59 23.81 -21.00
N TYR A 33 1.82 23.20 -22.15
CA TYR A 33 2.14 23.92 -23.39
C TYR A 33 0.97 23.81 -24.37
N LEU A 34 0.43 24.96 -24.78
CA LEU A 34 -0.62 25.05 -25.77
C LEU A 34 -0.02 25.52 -27.10
N SER A 35 -0.45 24.93 -28.22
CA SER A 35 -0.06 25.37 -29.54
C SER A 35 -0.75 26.70 -29.89
N THR A 36 0.00 27.64 -30.46
CA THR A 36 -0.58 28.89 -30.95
C THR A 36 -0.93 28.84 -32.45
N GLY A 37 -0.47 27.82 -33.16
CA GLY A 37 -0.60 27.73 -34.61
C GLY A 37 0.40 28.64 -35.36
N ILE A 38 1.23 29.43 -34.66
CA ILE A 38 2.20 30.35 -35.25
C ILE A 38 3.58 29.73 -35.09
N SER A 39 4.38 29.79 -36.17
CA SER A 39 5.77 29.38 -36.19
C SER A 39 6.64 30.47 -36.85
N VAL A 40 7.86 30.65 -36.34
CA VAL A 40 8.77 31.69 -36.82
C VAL A 40 10.22 31.18 -36.84
N PRO A 41 11.09 31.73 -37.71
CA PRO A 41 12.53 31.46 -37.66
C PRO A 41 13.08 31.91 -36.30
N ARG A 42 14.08 31.20 -35.77
CA ARG A 42 14.68 31.50 -34.48
C ARG A 42 15.22 32.92 -34.36
N ALA A 43 15.81 33.43 -35.46
CA ALA A 43 16.36 34.80 -35.50
C ALA A 43 15.30 35.90 -35.36
N ASN A 44 14.04 35.58 -35.68
CA ASN A 44 12.92 36.53 -35.64
C ASN A 44 12.10 36.46 -34.32
N TRP A 45 12.57 35.68 -33.32
CA TRP A 45 11.97 35.63 -32.00
C TRP A 45 12.86 36.37 -31.01
N VAL A 46 12.49 37.60 -30.66
CA VAL A 46 13.26 38.51 -29.80
C VAL A 46 12.40 38.93 -28.60
N ASN A 47 12.90 38.76 -27.39
CA ASN A 47 12.25 39.19 -26.15
C ASN A 47 10.78 38.75 -26.01
N GLY A 48 10.42 37.56 -26.54
CA GLY A 48 9.05 37.03 -26.45
C GLY A 48 8.10 37.57 -27.50
N GLN A 49 8.60 38.21 -28.53
CA GLN A 49 7.87 38.79 -29.66
C GLN A 49 8.51 38.41 -31.01
N VAL A 50 7.70 38.51 -32.04
CA VAL A 50 8.13 38.31 -33.44
C VAL A 50 8.64 39.64 -33.97
N GLU A 51 9.88 39.66 -34.47
CA GLU A 51 10.50 40.85 -35.06
C GLU A 51 11.09 40.56 -36.46
N GLY A 52 11.21 41.60 -37.29
CA GLY A 52 11.89 41.50 -38.58
C GLY A 52 11.13 40.74 -39.70
N LEU A 53 9.88 40.36 -39.47
CA LEU A 53 9.01 39.75 -40.49
C LEU A 53 7.96 40.76 -40.98
N LYS A 54 7.55 40.67 -42.23
CA LYS A 54 6.53 41.53 -42.83
C LYS A 54 5.22 41.55 -42.03
N ASP A 55 4.84 40.38 -41.50
CA ASP A 55 3.59 40.20 -40.73
C ASP A 55 3.79 40.19 -39.21
N ALA A 56 4.95 40.59 -38.70
CA ALA A 56 5.32 40.53 -37.29
C ALA A 56 4.25 41.17 -36.37
N LYS A 57 3.76 42.36 -36.73
CA LYS A 57 2.71 43.05 -35.96
C LYS A 57 1.40 42.25 -35.85
N ARG A 58 0.98 41.64 -36.94
CA ARG A 58 -0.23 40.79 -37.02
C ARG A 58 -0.04 39.52 -36.18
N MET A 59 1.13 38.87 -36.27
CA MET A 59 1.47 37.69 -35.49
C MET A 59 1.48 37.99 -33.99
N ASN A 60 2.13 39.08 -33.57
CA ASN A 60 2.17 39.50 -32.17
C ASN A 60 0.77 39.80 -31.61
N THR A 61 -0.09 40.52 -32.38
CA THR A 61 -1.47 40.77 -31.98
C THR A 61 -2.26 39.45 -31.79
N ALA A 62 -2.09 38.48 -32.69
CA ALA A 62 -2.74 37.17 -32.58
C ALA A 62 -2.23 36.38 -31.37
N LEU A 63 -0.94 36.38 -31.10
CA LEU A 63 -0.32 35.74 -29.94
C LEU A 63 -0.80 36.37 -28.61
N ASP A 64 -0.86 37.70 -28.55
CA ASP A 64 -1.34 38.41 -27.37
C ASP A 64 -2.83 38.14 -27.10
N ASN A 65 -3.67 38.17 -28.15
CA ASN A 65 -5.09 37.82 -28.02
C ASN A 65 -5.28 36.40 -27.52
N GLN A 66 -4.52 35.42 -28.00
CA GLN A 66 -4.58 34.06 -27.49
C GLN A 66 -4.13 33.97 -26.03
N ARG A 67 -3.06 34.68 -25.65
CA ARG A 67 -2.58 34.75 -24.26
C ARG A 67 -3.62 35.31 -23.34
N LEU A 68 -4.22 36.46 -23.69
CA LEU A 68 -5.26 37.10 -22.89
C LEU A 68 -6.51 36.23 -22.75
N ARG A 69 -6.93 35.56 -23.84
CA ARG A 69 -8.05 34.60 -23.81
C ARG A 69 -7.78 33.47 -22.80
N VAL A 70 -6.60 32.87 -22.86
CA VAL A 70 -6.21 31.79 -21.92
C VAL A 70 -6.14 32.29 -20.49
N GLN A 71 -5.62 33.51 -20.26
CA GLN A 71 -5.59 34.13 -18.93
C GLN A 71 -6.99 34.35 -18.36
N ALA A 72 -7.91 34.89 -19.16
CA ALA A 72 -9.30 35.10 -18.75
C ALA A 72 -9.99 33.77 -18.38
N ARG A 73 -9.76 32.72 -19.17
CA ARG A 73 -10.27 31.36 -18.91
C ARG A 73 -9.72 30.76 -17.62
N LEU A 74 -8.42 30.91 -17.37
CA LEU A 74 -7.78 30.44 -16.15
C LEU A 74 -8.35 31.16 -14.91
N LEU A 75 -8.62 32.46 -15.03
CA LEU A 75 -9.23 33.24 -13.94
C LEU A 75 -10.62 32.71 -13.60
N ARG A 76 -11.50 32.53 -14.60
CA ARG A 76 -12.82 31.96 -14.39
C ARG A 76 -12.77 30.56 -13.80
N LEU A 77 -11.90 29.66 -14.30
CA LEU A 77 -11.74 28.32 -13.75
C LEU A 77 -11.27 28.33 -12.30
N ARG A 78 -10.52 29.36 -11.90
CA ARG A 78 -10.11 29.59 -10.51
C ARG A 78 -11.30 30.02 -9.65
N GLU A 79 -12.08 30.98 -10.12
CA GLU A 79 -13.27 31.50 -9.43
C GLU A 79 -14.33 30.40 -9.25
N ASP A 80 -14.49 29.53 -10.26
CA ASP A 80 -15.40 28.38 -10.24
C ASP A 80 -14.87 27.21 -9.39
N GLY A 81 -13.68 27.30 -8.78
CA GLY A 81 -13.06 26.20 -8.03
C GLY A 81 -12.57 25.02 -8.89
N ARG A 82 -12.70 25.10 -10.22
CA ARG A 82 -12.42 24.03 -11.18
C ARG A 82 -10.94 23.90 -11.57
N LEU A 83 -10.08 24.82 -11.14
CA LEU A 83 -8.67 24.83 -11.47
C LEU A 83 -7.85 23.94 -10.53
N ALA A 84 -8.22 23.87 -9.25
CA ALA A 84 -7.51 23.06 -8.26
C ALA A 84 -7.68 21.58 -8.57
N GLY A 85 -6.56 20.85 -8.71
CA GLY A 85 -6.57 19.41 -9.02
C GLY A 85 -6.92 19.03 -10.47
N ALA A 86 -7.16 20.02 -11.35
CA ALA A 86 -7.43 19.75 -12.76
C ALA A 86 -6.26 19.09 -13.46
N SER A 87 -6.49 18.02 -14.24
CA SER A 87 -5.44 17.40 -15.04
C SER A 87 -5.01 18.29 -16.21
N ASN A 88 -3.76 18.14 -16.68
CA ASN A 88 -3.28 18.87 -17.86
C ASN A 88 -4.12 18.60 -19.12
N THR A 89 -4.63 17.38 -19.26
CA THR A 89 -5.51 16.99 -20.39
C THR A 89 -6.83 17.73 -20.32
N TYR A 90 -7.45 17.79 -19.13
CA TYR A 90 -8.69 18.52 -18.89
C TYR A 90 -8.51 20.03 -19.12
N LEU A 91 -7.44 20.64 -18.56
CA LEU A 91 -7.14 22.05 -18.77
C LEU A 91 -6.88 22.37 -20.24
N ARG A 92 -6.15 21.51 -20.97
CA ARG A 92 -5.92 21.71 -22.41
C ARG A 92 -7.27 21.80 -23.14
N LYS A 93 -8.19 20.84 -22.90
CA LYS A 93 -9.52 20.84 -23.53
C LYS A 93 -10.27 22.15 -23.27
N LEU A 94 -10.32 22.60 -22.01
CA LEU A 94 -11.01 23.85 -21.64
C LEU A 94 -10.35 25.12 -22.19
N LEU A 95 -9.02 25.18 -22.19
CA LEU A 95 -8.28 26.37 -22.60
C LEU A 95 -8.22 26.54 -24.13
N THR A 96 -8.41 25.45 -24.89
CA THR A 96 -8.38 25.46 -26.36
C THR A 96 -9.77 25.39 -27.01
N ALA A 97 -10.85 25.26 -26.22
CA ALA A 97 -12.21 25.26 -26.74
C ALA A 97 -12.51 26.57 -27.53
N PRO A 98 -13.31 26.52 -28.61
CA PRO A 98 -13.59 27.72 -29.45
C PRO A 98 -14.34 28.80 -28.71
N ASP A 99 -15.38 28.47 -27.95
CA ASP A 99 -16.17 29.41 -27.13
C ASP A 99 -16.33 28.96 -25.69
N MET A 100 -16.49 29.94 -24.76
CA MET A 100 -16.65 29.63 -23.33
C MET A 100 -18.10 29.22 -22.99
N ASP A 101 -19.04 29.55 -23.83
CA ASP A 101 -20.46 29.17 -23.68
C ASP A 101 -20.74 27.77 -24.29
N ASP A 102 -19.83 27.26 -25.10
CA ASP A 102 -19.76 25.84 -25.40
C ASP A 102 -19.24 25.08 -24.17
N VAL A 103 -20.07 24.99 -23.15
CA VAL A 103 -19.97 23.86 -22.20
C VAL A 103 -20.06 22.62 -23.08
N PRO A 104 -19.01 21.77 -23.15
CA PRO A 104 -19.12 20.57 -23.98
C PRO A 104 -20.40 19.85 -23.56
N GLU A 105 -21.23 19.48 -24.56
CA GLU A 105 -22.31 18.51 -24.41
C GLU A 105 -21.94 17.53 -23.31
N GLU A 106 -22.81 17.34 -22.31
CA GLU A 106 -22.54 16.58 -21.09
C GLU A 106 -21.58 15.44 -21.37
N ASP A 107 -20.40 15.48 -20.77
CA ASP A 107 -19.34 14.53 -21.11
C ASP A 107 -19.88 13.13 -20.89
N LYS A 108 -20.19 12.40 -21.96
CA LYS A 108 -20.80 11.07 -21.92
C LYS A 108 -19.91 10.03 -21.24
N ARG A 109 -18.65 10.41 -20.92
CA ARG A 109 -17.76 9.54 -20.15
C ARG A 109 -18.27 9.36 -18.73
N THR A 110 -18.14 8.17 -18.20
CA THR A 110 -18.45 7.90 -16.80
C THR A 110 -17.45 8.60 -15.88
N SER A 111 -17.95 9.39 -14.93
CA SER A 111 -17.08 10.06 -13.95
C SER A 111 -16.23 9.03 -13.19
N PHE A 112 -14.95 9.35 -12.99
CA PHE A 112 -14.05 8.55 -12.16
C PHE A 112 -14.63 8.28 -10.77
N TRP A 113 -15.33 9.25 -10.19
CA TRP A 113 -15.91 9.12 -8.85
C TRP A 113 -17.00 8.04 -8.82
N THR A 114 -17.87 8.01 -9.82
CA THR A 114 -18.90 6.97 -9.97
C THR A 114 -18.28 5.59 -10.14
N ILE A 115 -17.24 5.48 -10.95
CA ILE A 115 -16.48 4.23 -11.14
C ILE A 115 -15.83 3.78 -9.83
N ALA A 116 -15.19 4.71 -9.10
CA ALA A 116 -14.53 4.42 -7.83
C ALA A 116 -15.53 3.94 -6.78
N GLU A 117 -16.69 4.57 -6.66
CA GLU A 117 -17.76 4.18 -5.73
C GLU A 117 -18.31 2.79 -6.08
N ARG A 118 -18.56 2.49 -7.36
CA ARG A 118 -18.94 1.14 -7.82
C ARG A 118 -17.86 0.10 -7.49
N CYS A 119 -16.60 0.39 -7.78
CA CYS A 119 -15.48 -0.49 -7.42
C CYS A 119 -15.38 -0.72 -5.90
N ILE A 120 -15.59 0.33 -5.09
CA ILE A 120 -15.52 0.25 -3.63
C ILE A 120 -16.71 -0.51 -3.05
N SER A 121 -17.89 -0.44 -3.68
CA SER A 121 -19.07 -1.20 -3.23
C SER A 121 -18.86 -2.72 -3.30
N THR A 122 -17.97 -3.20 -4.17
CA THR A 122 -17.60 -4.63 -4.27
C THR A 122 -16.62 -5.08 -3.17
N LYS A 123 -16.13 -4.17 -2.32
CA LYS A 123 -15.15 -4.48 -1.28
C LYS A 123 -15.82 -4.54 0.08
N GLU A 124 -15.28 -5.36 0.96
CA GLU A 124 -15.80 -5.59 2.29
C GLU A 124 -14.76 -5.33 3.38
N GLY A 125 -15.22 -5.22 4.61
CA GLY A 125 -14.41 -5.13 5.81
C GLY A 125 -13.29 -4.09 5.74
N ARG A 126 -12.11 -4.47 6.21
CA ARG A 126 -10.94 -3.57 6.23
C ARG A 126 -10.46 -3.14 4.84
N THR A 127 -10.66 -3.96 3.82
CA THR A 127 -10.30 -3.60 2.44
C THR A 127 -11.10 -2.39 1.99
N LYS A 128 -12.41 -2.37 2.21
CA LYS A 128 -13.28 -1.23 1.90
C LYS A 128 -12.80 0.06 2.57
N LEU A 129 -12.43 -0.01 3.87
CA LEU A 129 -11.91 1.17 4.60
C LEU A 129 -10.63 1.73 3.97
N VAL A 130 -9.69 0.88 3.54
CA VAL A 130 -8.45 1.33 2.89
C VAL A 130 -8.75 1.99 1.53
N TYR A 131 -9.72 1.49 0.78
CA TYR A 131 -10.17 2.13 -0.47
C TYR A 131 -10.85 3.48 -0.20
N LEU A 132 -11.70 3.59 0.81
CA LEU A 132 -12.33 4.85 1.22
C LEU A 132 -11.27 5.90 1.62
N HIS A 133 -10.22 5.50 2.37
CA HIS A 133 -9.09 6.39 2.66
C HIS A 133 -8.35 6.83 1.39
N THR A 134 -8.23 5.94 0.40
CA THR A 134 -7.63 6.29 -0.90
C THR A 134 -8.51 7.30 -1.63
N LEU A 135 -9.83 7.09 -1.64
CA LEU A 135 -10.78 8.01 -2.27
C LEU A 135 -10.73 9.41 -1.65
N ALA A 136 -10.66 9.49 -0.31
CA ALA A 136 -10.49 10.77 0.38
C ALA A 136 -9.21 11.51 -0.03
N LYS A 137 -8.09 10.79 -0.18
CA LYS A 137 -6.83 11.39 -0.67
C LYS A 137 -6.91 11.82 -2.13
N LEU A 138 -7.60 11.05 -2.97
CA LEU A 138 -7.84 11.39 -4.37
C LEU A 138 -8.70 12.66 -4.47
N ARG A 139 -9.79 12.78 -3.69
CA ARG A 139 -10.61 13.99 -3.63
C ARG A 139 -9.81 15.20 -3.15
N ALA A 140 -9.01 15.04 -2.10
CA ALA A 140 -8.15 16.10 -1.59
C ALA A 140 -7.12 16.60 -2.63
N PHE A 141 -6.64 15.71 -3.51
CA PHE A 141 -5.70 16.07 -4.58
C PHE A 141 -6.39 16.63 -5.83
N ALA A 142 -7.46 16.00 -6.29
CA ALA A 142 -8.16 16.37 -7.51
C ALA A 142 -9.08 17.61 -7.32
N GLY A 143 -9.51 17.89 -6.08
CA GLY A 143 -10.51 18.93 -5.79
C GLY A 143 -11.89 18.55 -6.33
N ASP A 144 -12.71 19.56 -6.58
CA ASP A 144 -14.09 19.41 -7.06
C ASP A 144 -14.21 19.34 -8.59
N ALA A 145 -13.06 19.41 -9.30
CA ALA A 145 -13.06 19.33 -10.75
C ALA A 145 -13.51 17.95 -11.24
N PRO A 146 -14.28 17.87 -12.35
CA PRO A 146 -14.59 16.61 -13.01
C PRO A 146 -13.32 15.83 -13.31
N LEU A 147 -13.29 14.57 -12.95
CA LEU A 147 -12.18 13.66 -13.20
C LEU A 147 -12.68 12.43 -13.95
N TYR A 148 -11.98 12.06 -15.02
CA TYR A 148 -12.22 10.87 -15.83
C TYR A 148 -10.92 10.05 -15.91
N ILE A 149 -11.03 8.76 -16.16
CA ILE A 149 -9.82 7.89 -16.26
C ILE A 149 -8.91 8.35 -17.41
N GLU A 150 -9.50 8.83 -18.50
CA GLU A 150 -8.79 9.37 -19.66
C GLU A 150 -7.96 10.63 -19.34
N ASP A 151 -8.32 11.35 -18.29
CA ASP A 151 -7.61 12.55 -17.84
C ASP A 151 -6.45 12.20 -16.88
N ILE A 152 -6.39 10.99 -16.38
CA ILE A 152 -5.31 10.51 -15.53
C ILE A 152 -4.14 10.13 -16.44
N ASP A 153 -3.15 11.00 -16.53
CA ASP A 153 -1.91 10.74 -17.24
C ASP A 153 -0.76 10.42 -16.27
N ARG A 154 0.42 10.14 -16.81
CA ARG A 154 1.61 9.87 -16.02
C ARG A 154 2.01 11.05 -15.12
N VAL A 155 1.80 12.28 -15.57
CA VAL A 155 2.14 13.49 -14.82
C VAL A 155 1.20 13.65 -13.64
N TRP A 156 -0.09 13.42 -13.86
CA TRP A 156 -1.10 13.41 -12.83
C TRP A 156 -0.80 12.35 -11.76
N LEU A 157 -0.41 11.13 -12.16
CA LEU A 157 -0.03 10.05 -11.24
C LEU A 157 1.20 10.41 -10.38
N HIS A 158 2.21 11.09 -10.95
CA HIS A 158 3.35 11.59 -10.17
C HIS A 158 2.94 12.70 -9.20
N GLY A 159 2.04 13.60 -9.62
CA GLY A 159 1.48 14.64 -8.76
C GLY A 159 0.71 14.05 -7.57
N PHE A 160 -0.14 13.06 -7.84
CA PHE A 160 -0.87 12.36 -6.79
C PHE A 160 0.09 11.62 -5.83
N ASP A 161 1.09 10.87 -6.35
CA ASP A 161 2.09 10.20 -5.50
C ASP A 161 2.82 11.18 -4.59
N ALA A 162 3.19 12.35 -5.09
CA ALA A 162 3.83 13.38 -4.30
C ALA A 162 2.91 13.99 -3.23
N SER A 163 1.60 14.12 -3.53
CA SER A 163 0.61 14.71 -2.62
C SER A 163 0.25 13.81 -1.42
N ILE A 164 0.36 12.48 -1.56
CA ILE A 164 -0.06 11.53 -0.51
C ILE A 164 0.75 11.71 0.77
N GLY A 165 2.05 12.02 0.65
CA GLY A 165 2.97 12.10 1.78
C GLY A 165 3.31 10.75 2.41
N GLY A 166 4.14 10.75 3.45
CA GLY A 166 4.49 9.57 4.23
C GLY A 166 5.47 8.60 3.54
N LYS A 167 5.57 7.38 4.10
CA LYS A 167 6.53 6.36 3.65
C LYS A 167 6.16 5.78 2.29
N VAL A 168 7.16 5.37 1.51
CA VAL A 168 6.99 4.82 0.15
C VAL A 168 5.95 3.69 0.10
N ASN A 169 6.03 2.72 1.01
CA ASN A 169 5.08 1.60 1.03
C ASN A 169 3.65 2.03 1.39
N SER A 170 3.46 3.07 2.19
CA SER A 170 2.13 3.62 2.49
C SER A 170 1.54 4.30 1.25
N ARG A 171 2.33 5.07 0.52
CA ARG A 171 1.92 5.68 -0.75
C ARG A 171 1.58 4.62 -1.80
N ALA A 172 2.40 3.56 -1.89
CA ALA A 172 2.17 2.45 -2.79
C ALA A 172 0.82 1.75 -2.59
N ILE A 173 0.27 1.73 -1.37
CA ILE A 173 -1.08 1.19 -1.11
C ILE A 173 -2.13 2.00 -1.87
N HIS A 174 -2.09 3.33 -1.77
CA HIS A 174 -3.06 4.20 -2.44
C HIS A 174 -2.93 4.14 -3.97
N LEU A 175 -1.70 4.09 -4.49
CA LEU A 175 -1.47 3.92 -5.92
C LEU A 175 -1.95 2.56 -6.46
N ARG A 176 -1.81 1.48 -5.66
CA ARG A 176 -2.36 0.16 -6.03
C ARG A 176 -3.89 0.16 -6.02
N ASN A 177 -4.51 0.84 -5.07
CA ASN A 177 -5.97 0.98 -5.03
C ASN A 177 -6.47 1.78 -6.23
N LEU A 178 -5.82 2.90 -6.57
CA LEU A 178 -6.14 3.67 -7.79
C LEU A 178 -5.99 2.80 -9.04
N ARG A 179 -4.89 2.03 -9.15
CA ARG A 179 -4.70 1.09 -10.26
C ARG A 179 -5.81 0.04 -10.33
N ALA A 180 -6.26 -0.46 -9.19
CA ALA A 180 -7.35 -1.42 -9.14
C ALA A 180 -8.69 -0.82 -9.58
N ILE A 181 -8.95 0.47 -9.28
CA ILE A 181 -10.13 1.19 -9.79
C ILE A 181 -10.04 1.36 -11.31
N CYS A 182 -8.85 1.69 -11.85
CA CYS A 182 -8.67 1.77 -13.31
C CYS A 182 -8.84 0.41 -13.99
N ASN A 183 -8.33 -0.68 -13.39
CA ASN A 183 -8.54 -2.03 -13.91
C ASN A 183 -10.02 -2.41 -13.88
N PHE A 184 -10.74 -2.09 -12.80
CA PHE A 184 -12.18 -2.31 -12.71
C PHE A 184 -12.93 -1.61 -13.85
N ALA A 185 -12.54 -0.37 -14.19
CA ALA A 185 -13.15 0.34 -15.30
C ALA A 185 -12.86 -0.30 -16.67
N LEU A 186 -11.67 -0.88 -16.85
CA LEU A 186 -11.32 -1.64 -18.05
C LEU A 186 -12.12 -2.94 -18.14
N ASP A 187 -12.22 -3.68 -17.01
CA ASP A 187 -12.95 -4.95 -16.92
C ASP A 187 -14.46 -4.76 -17.16
N GLU A 188 -15.01 -3.59 -16.77
CA GLU A 188 -16.40 -3.18 -17.01
C GLU A 188 -16.60 -2.47 -18.37
N GLU A 189 -15.58 -2.43 -19.22
CA GLU A 189 -15.61 -1.79 -20.56
C GLU A 189 -16.01 -0.31 -20.56
N LEU A 190 -15.82 0.40 -19.41
CA LEU A 190 -16.15 1.82 -19.25
C LEU A 190 -15.09 2.73 -19.86
N THR A 191 -13.91 2.21 -20.16
CA THR A 191 -12.79 2.92 -20.79
C THR A 191 -11.85 1.94 -21.48
N THR A 192 -11.07 2.43 -22.46
CA THR A 192 -9.95 1.71 -23.06
C THR A 192 -8.60 2.28 -22.61
N HIS A 193 -8.64 3.38 -21.82
CA HIS A 193 -7.43 4.06 -21.37
C HIS A 193 -6.85 3.42 -20.11
N TYR A 194 -5.55 3.10 -20.15
CA TYR A 194 -4.84 2.55 -18.99
C TYR A 194 -3.69 3.46 -18.53
N PRO A 195 -3.91 4.27 -17.48
CA PRO A 195 -2.93 5.28 -17.03
C PRO A 195 -1.61 4.69 -16.54
N PHE A 196 -1.63 3.46 -16.02
CA PHE A 196 -0.47 2.81 -15.38
C PHE A 196 0.49 2.11 -16.34
N ARG A 197 0.25 2.12 -17.67
CA ARG A 197 1.09 1.40 -18.66
C ARG A 197 2.59 1.71 -18.52
N LYS A 198 2.94 2.96 -18.27
CA LYS A 198 4.32 3.44 -18.12
C LYS A 198 4.62 4.00 -16.73
N PHE A 199 3.74 3.72 -15.73
CA PHE A 199 3.90 4.18 -14.37
C PHE A 199 4.25 3.00 -13.46
N LYS A 200 5.45 3.04 -12.87
CA LYS A 200 5.90 2.00 -11.93
C LYS A 200 5.66 2.45 -10.49
N ILE A 201 4.83 1.72 -9.76
CA ILE A 201 4.61 1.94 -8.32
C ILE A 201 5.86 1.52 -7.58
N ARG A 202 6.51 2.46 -6.89
CA ARG A 202 7.72 2.21 -6.10
C ARG A 202 7.36 1.53 -4.79
N THR A 203 8.20 0.61 -4.37
CA THR A 203 8.15 -0.04 -3.05
C THR A 203 9.55 -0.16 -2.49
N GLU A 204 9.66 -0.14 -1.16
CA GLU A 204 10.89 -0.37 -0.43
C GLU A 204 10.80 -1.67 0.35
N GLU A 205 11.90 -2.41 0.42
CA GLU A 205 11.99 -3.53 1.34
C GLU A 205 11.88 -3.04 2.78
N THR A 206 11.04 -3.69 3.54
CA THR A 206 10.92 -3.43 4.97
C THR A 206 11.66 -4.51 5.73
N ARG A 207 12.50 -4.10 6.69
CA ARG A 207 13.15 -5.03 7.61
C ARG A 207 12.08 -5.92 8.25
N LYS A 208 12.23 -7.24 8.10
CA LYS A 208 11.36 -8.20 8.79
C LYS A 208 11.60 -8.03 10.30
N LYS A 209 10.51 -7.88 11.03
CA LYS A 209 10.56 -7.65 12.47
C LYS A 209 10.35 -8.98 13.17
N ALA A 210 11.45 -9.69 13.45
CA ALA A 210 11.49 -10.90 14.25
C ALA A 210 12.22 -10.64 15.57
N LEU A 211 11.84 -11.35 16.63
CA LEU A 211 12.56 -11.35 17.89
C LEU A 211 13.77 -12.27 17.80
N THR A 212 14.83 -11.91 18.48
CA THR A 212 15.95 -12.83 18.73
C THR A 212 15.57 -13.90 19.75
N LEU A 213 16.31 -14.99 19.80
CA LEU A 213 16.13 -16.04 20.81
C LEU A 213 16.16 -15.47 22.24
N GLU A 214 17.13 -14.59 22.51
CA GLU A 214 17.27 -13.90 23.80
C GLU A 214 16.01 -13.07 24.13
N GLN A 215 15.46 -12.34 23.16
CA GLN A 215 14.25 -11.56 23.38
C GLN A 215 13.02 -12.44 23.66
N VAL A 216 12.88 -13.57 22.95
CA VAL A 216 11.79 -14.54 23.23
C VAL A 216 11.92 -15.09 24.65
N ARG A 217 13.12 -15.52 25.06
CA ARG A 217 13.40 -16.00 26.41
C ARG A 217 13.15 -14.91 27.47
N ALA A 218 13.51 -13.66 27.16
CA ALA A 218 13.21 -12.54 28.06
C ALA A 218 11.71 -12.30 28.22
N PHE A 219 10.92 -12.45 27.17
CA PHE A 219 9.44 -12.40 27.30
C PHE A 219 8.93 -13.55 28.19
N MET A 220 9.44 -14.77 28.02
CA MET A 220 9.03 -15.92 28.84
C MET A 220 9.41 -15.75 30.32
N ALA A 221 10.54 -15.10 30.59
CA ALA A 221 11.04 -14.84 31.94
C ALA A 221 10.33 -13.70 32.68
N VAL A 222 9.45 -12.93 32.03
CA VAL A 222 8.64 -11.90 32.71
C VAL A 222 7.81 -12.57 33.83
N PRO A 223 7.95 -12.15 35.11
CA PRO A 223 7.35 -12.84 36.23
C PRO A 223 5.83 -12.71 36.26
N GLY A 224 5.20 -13.70 36.93
CA GLY A 224 3.76 -13.74 37.16
C GLY A 224 2.91 -14.15 35.95
N PRO A 225 1.61 -14.41 36.20
CA PRO A 225 0.70 -14.72 35.11
C PRO A 225 0.44 -13.46 34.28
N ASN A 226 0.73 -13.53 32.98
CA ASN A 226 0.53 -12.42 32.06
C ASN A 226 -0.11 -12.94 30.77
N GLU A 227 -1.42 -12.73 30.65
CA GLU A 227 -2.22 -13.21 29.53
C GLU A 227 -1.67 -12.74 28.17
N TYR A 228 -1.27 -11.46 28.03
CA TYR A 228 -0.79 -10.94 26.76
C TYR A 228 0.54 -11.56 26.32
N ARG A 229 1.44 -11.79 27.29
CA ARG A 229 2.69 -12.52 27.07
C ARG A 229 2.42 -13.97 26.66
N ASP A 230 1.60 -14.65 27.46
CA ASP A 230 1.33 -16.07 27.26
C ASP A 230 0.64 -16.33 25.92
N VAL A 231 -0.33 -15.49 25.53
CA VAL A 231 -0.98 -15.57 24.22
C VAL A 231 0.00 -15.27 23.10
N PHE A 232 0.93 -14.33 23.28
CA PHE A 232 1.98 -14.07 22.29
C PHE A 232 2.92 -15.27 22.10
N ILE A 233 3.34 -15.91 23.18
CA ILE A 233 4.15 -17.14 23.16
C ILE A 233 3.34 -18.30 22.56
N LEU A 234 2.07 -18.44 22.92
CA LEU A 234 1.17 -19.42 22.29
C LEU A 234 1.10 -19.22 20.76
N MET A 235 0.95 -17.97 20.32
CA MET A 235 0.97 -17.68 18.87
C MET A 235 2.27 -18.14 18.21
N LEU A 236 3.41 -17.98 18.87
CA LEU A 236 4.70 -18.46 18.39
C LEU A 236 4.72 -20.00 18.31
N TYR A 237 4.28 -20.70 19.35
CA TYR A 237 4.18 -22.16 19.39
C TYR A 237 3.19 -22.73 18.38
N LEU A 238 2.18 -21.94 18.00
CA LEU A 238 1.23 -22.26 16.95
C LEU A 238 1.67 -21.70 15.55
N ARG A 239 2.98 -21.70 15.27
CA ARG A 239 3.56 -21.33 13.98
C ARG A 239 3.20 -19.90 13.52
N GLY A 240 3.03 -19.00 14.46
CA GLY A 240 2.66 -17.61 14.19
C GLY A 240 1.22 -17.44 13.70
N ILE A 241 0.27 -18.14 14.30
CA ILE A 241 -1.15 -17.90 14.07
C ILE A 241 -1.50 -16.42 14.28
N ASN A 242 -2.40 -15.86 13.44
CA ASN A 242 -2.84 -14.48 13.64
C ASN A 242 -3.86 -14.39 14.78
N VAL A 243 -3.91 -13.23 15.44
CA VAL A 243 -4.90 -12.97 16.51
C VAL A 243 -6.34 -13.15 16.01
N SER A 244 -6.64 -12.72 14.77
CA SER A 244 -7.98 -12.88 14.20
C SER A 244 -8.38 -14.33 14.01
N ASP A 245 -7.44 -15.19 13.58
CA ASP A 245 -7.70 -16.60 13.39
C ASP A 245 -7.80 -17.30 14.78
N LEU A 246 -6.88 -16.96 15.72
CA LEU A 246 -6.87 -17.51 17.09
C LEU A 246 -8.14 -17.14 17.89
N ALA A 247 -8.70 -15.95 17.62
CA ALA A 247 -9.87 -15.45 18.34
C ALA A 247 -11.17 -16.19 17.99
N GLU A 248 -11.23 -16.82 16.83
CA GLU A 248 -12.42 -17.56 16.38
C GLU A 248 -12.38 -19.04 16.77
N LEU A 249 -11.22 -19.53 17.25
CA LEU A 249 -11.08 -20.93 17.62
C LEU A 249 -11.92 -21.29 18.84
N THR A 250 -12.55 -22.46 18.76
CA THR A 250 -13.33 -23.10 19.81
C THR A 250 -12.74 -24.46 20.17
N GLU A 251 -13.29 -25.16 21.16
CA GLU A 251 -12.88 -26.53 21.47
C GLU A 251 -13.17 -27.52 20.33
N GLU A 252 -14.16 -27.24 19.48
CA GLU A 252 -14.52 -28.07 18.35
C GLU A 252 -13.41 -28.08 17.26
N ASP A 253 -12.59 -27.02 17.24
CA ASP A 253 -11.45 -26.92 16.33
C ASP A 253 -10.24 -27.75 16.80
N VAL A 254 -10.30 -28.34 18.01
CA VAL A 254 -9.23 -29.19 18.57
C VAL A 254 -9.57 -30.66 18.35
N VAL A 255 -9.00 -31.25 17.30
CA VAL A 255 -9.27 -32.63 16.89
C VAL A 255 -8.00 -33.45 16.94
N GLY A 256 -7.98 -34.54 17.71
CA GLY A 256 -6.84 -35.49 17.74
C GLY A 256 -5.51 -34.83 18.14
N GLY A 257 -5.55 -33.87 19.08
CA GLY A 257 -4.35 -33.11 19.52
C GLY A 257 -3.84 -32.10 18.49
N ARG A 258 -4.68 -31.69 17.56
CA ARG A 258 -4.39 -30.70 16.54
C ARG A 258 -5.45 -29.61 16.51
N ILE A 259 -5.05 -28.38 16.26
CA ILE A 259 -5.96 -27.27 15.95
C ILE A 259 -6.15 -27.25 14.44
N GLU A 260 -7.39 -27.44 13.99
CA GLU A 260 -7.77 -27.46 12.58
C GLU A 260 -8.74 -26.34 12.27
N TYR A 261 -8.34 -25.41 11.41
CA TYR A 261 -9.17 -24.25 11.09
C TYR A 261 -8.93 -23.75 9.65
N ARG A 262 -9.89 -23.01 9.12
CA ARG A 262 -9.74 -22.29 7.86
C ARG A 262 -9.33 -20.84 8.15
N ARG A 263 -8.20 -20.43 7.58
CA ARG A 263 -7.72 -19.06 7.73
C ARG A 263 -8.67 -18.07 7.09
N ASN A 264 -9.19 -17.10 7.85
CA ASN A 264 -10.18 -16.11 7.40
C ASN A 264 -9.74 -15.34 6.14
N LYS A 265 -8.47 -14.93 6.09
CA LYS A 265 -7.95 -14.12 4.98
C LYS A 265 -7.83 -14.87 3.66
N THR A 266 -7.62 -16.18 3.66
CA THR A 266 -7.24 -16.96 2.46
C THR A 266 -8.09 -18.19 2.21
N GLY A 267 -8.96 -18.57 3.16
CA GLY A 267 -9.78 -19.80 3.11
C GLY A 267 -8.96 -21.10 3.18
N GLN A 268 -7.65 -21.01 3.40
CA GLN A 268 -6.76 -22.18 3.43
C GLN A 268 -6.93 -22.94 4.73
N LEU A 269 -7.00 -24.27 4.65
CA LEU A 269 -7.05 -25.15 5.79
C LEU A 269 -5.68 -25.25 6.46
N TYR A 270 -5.68 -25.07 7.78
CA TYR A 270 -4.54 -25.29 8.66
C TYR A 270 -4.80 -26.45 9.59
N SER A 271 -3.77 -27.22 9.86
CA SER A 271 -3.76 -28.27 10.88
C SER A 271 -2.45 -28.12 11.66
N ILE A 272 -2.54 -27.68 12.90
CA ILE A 272 -1.38 -27.37 13.76
C ILE A 272 -1.38 -28.37 14.91
N LYS A 273 -0.31 -29.15 15.04
CA LYS A 273 -0.11 -30.03 16.20
C LYS A 273 0.03 -29.17 17.44
N VAL A 274 -0.76 -29.46 18.47
CA VAL A 274 -0.65 -28.82 19.77
C VAL A 274 0.46 -29.51 20.57
N GLU A 275 1.57 -28.82 20.69
CA GLU A 275 2.70 -29.32 21.50
C GLU A 275 2.41 -29.09 23.00
N PRO A 276 3.04 -29.86 23.92
CA PRO A 276 2.76 -29.76 25.36
C PRO A 276 2.84 -28.33 25.91
N GLU A 277 3.81 -27.55 25.45
CA GLU A 277 4.01 -26.16 25.88
C GLU A 277 2.88 -25.24 25.44
N ALA A 278 2.31 -25.49 24.28
CA ALA A 278 1.12 -24.79 23.81
C ALA A 278 -0.11 -25.18 24.62
N GLN A 279 -0.23 -26.50 24.93
CA GLN A 279 -1.34 -27.02 25.73
C GLN A 279 -1.37 -26.41 27.15
N GLU A 280 -0.21 -26.29 27.81
CA GLU A 280 -0.10 -25.63 29.12
C GLU A 280 -0.67 -24.21 29.12
N ILE A 281 -0.46 -23.45 28.04
CA ILE A 281 -0.98 -22.09 27.91
C ILE A 281 -2.49 -22.11 27.63
N LEU A 282 -2.94 -23.01 26.77
CA LEU A 282 -4.36 -23.19 26.47
C LEU A 282 -5.15 -23.55 27.73
N ASP A 283 -4.66 -24.49 28.54
CA ASP A 283 -5.29 -24.90 29.79
C ASP A 283 -5.33 -23.75 30.82
N ARG A 284 -4.24 -22.99 30.95
CA ARG A 284 -4.14 -21.84 31.85
C ARG A 284 -5.14 -20.73 31.52
N TRP A 285 -5.40 -20.50 30.26
CA TRP A 285 -6.22 -19.39 29.76
C TRP A 285 -7.50 -19.86 29.06
N LYS A 286 -7.95 -21.07 29.37
CA LYS A 286 -9.13 -21.69 28.78
C LYS A 286 -10.36 -20.77 28.86
N GLY A 287 -11.07 -20.68 27.74
CA GLY A 287 -12.32 -19.94 27.58
C GLY A 287 -13.56 -20.83 27.75
N GLU A 288 -14.71 -20.19 27.71
CA GLU A 288 -16.02 -20.87 27.75
C GLU A 288 -16.61 -21.10 26.38
N ARG A 289 -16.53 -20.08 25.51
CA ARG A 289 -17.04 -20.10 24.13
C ARG A 289 -15.91 -20.23 23.13
N HIS A 290 -14.84 -19.51 23.38
CA HIS A 290 -13.64 -19.53 22.56
C HIS A 290 -12.55 -20.36 23.25
N LEU A 291 -11.60 -20.84 22.48
CA LEU A 291 -10.48 -21.61 23.01
C LEU A 291 -9.74 -20.87 24.15
N LEU A 292 -9.70 -19.53 24.08
CA LEU A 292 -9.08 -18.67 25.08
C LEU A 292 -10.07 -17.68 25.67
N ARG A 293 -10.13 -17.58 26.99
CA ARG A 293 -11.03 -16.70 27.74
C ARG A 293 -10.90 -15.21 27.42
N CYS A 294 -9.75 -14.77 26.91
CA CYS A 294 -9.59 -13.39 26.50
C CYS A 294 -10.58 -13.02 25.38
N PHE A 295 -10.87 -13.93 24.47
CA PHE A 295 -11.79 -13.70 23.38
C PHE A 295 -13.27 -13.79 23.78
N ASP A 296 -13.59 -14.39 24.91
CA ASP A 296 -14.93 -14.31 25.50
C ASP A 296 -15.27 -12.91 26.00
N ARG A 297 -14.23 -12.11 26.35
CA ARG A 297 -14.37 -10.75 26.89
C ARG A 297 -14.35 -9.65 25.84
N TYR A 298 -13.75 -9.89 24.69
CA TYR A 298 -13.60 -8.89 23.64
C TYR A 298 -14.52 -9.20 22.47
N LYS A 299 -15.43 -8.28 22.18
CA LYS A 299 -16.33 -8.41 21.02
C LYS A 299 -15.56 -8.46 19.69
N GLU A 300 -14.50 -7.64 19.58
CA GLU A 300 -13.71 -7.52 18.38
C GLU A 300 -12.25 -7.98 18.63
N PRO A 301 -11.72 -8.95 17.87
CA PRO A 301 -10.34 -9.42 18.03
C PRO A 301 -9.29 -8.31 17.91
N HIS A 302 -9.60 -7.27 17.17
CA HIS A 302 -8.70 -6.16 16.94
C HIS A 302 -8.47 -5.31 18.20
N ASP A 303 -9.45 -5.22 19.12
CA ASP A 303 -9.30 -4.50 20.39
C ASP A 303 -8.36 -5.24 21.34
N TYR A 304 -8.48 -6.57 21.41
CA TYR A 304 -7.52 -7.38 22.14
C TYR A 304 -6.11 -7.23 21.55
N ASN A 305 -5.97 -7.33 20.22
CA ASN A 305 -4.68 -7.18 19.56
C ASN A 305 -4.02 -5.82 19.84
N ARG A 306 -4.80 -4.75 19.87
CA ARG A 306 -4.30 -3.42 20.23
C ARG A 306 -3.76 -3.39 21.65
N ARG A 307 -4.50 -3.91 22.63
CA ARG A 307 -4.09 -3.97 24.04
C ARG A 307 -2.87 -4.87 24.24
N MET A 308 -2.85 -6.04 23.60
CA MET A 308 -1.70 -6.95 23.64
C MET A 308 -0.44 -6.25 23.11
N ARG A 309 -0.53 -5.55 21.98
CA ARG A 309 0.60 -4.78 21.43
C ARG A 309 1.10 -3.72 22.41
N GLU A 310 0.22 -2.97 23.06
CA GLU A 310 0.62 -1.97 24.05
C GLU A 310 1.24 -2.60 25.30
N ALA A 311 0.78 -3.79 25.70
CA ALA A 311 1.36 -4.54 26.82
C ALA A 311 2.76 -5.07 26.47
N LEU A 312 2.91 -5.73 25.29
CA LEU A 312 4.20 -6.29 24.85
C LEU A 312 5.30 -5.23 24.76
N LYS A 313 5.00 -4.05 24.26
CA LYS A 313 5.95 -2.93 24.15
C LYS A 313 6.46 -2.41 25.50
N LYS A 314 5.72 -2.62 26.57
CA LYS A 314 6.05 -2.16 27.91
C LYS A 314 6.75 -3.23 28.76
N MET A 315 6.87 -4.46 28.26
CA MET A 315 7.52 -5.53 29.00
C MET A 315 9.02 -5.28 29.10
N LYS A 316 9.54 -5.55 30.30
CA LYS A 316 10.91 -5.25 30.67
C LYS A 316 11.66 -6.51 31.11
N ARG A 317 12.96 -6.49 30.92
CA ARG A 317 13.91 -7.42 31.55
C ARG A 317 14.02 -7.13 33.05
N PRO A 318 14.64 -8.02 33.82
CA PRO A 318 14.91 -7.78 35.26
C PRO A 318 15.74 -6.52 35.53
N ASP A 319 16.59 -6.12 34.60
CA ASP A 319 17.41 -4.90 34.67
C ASP A 319 16.61 -3.60 34.41
N GLY A 320 15.30 -3.71 34.13
CA GLY A 320 14.41 -2.59 33.84
C GLY A 320 14.42 -2.14 32.37
N THR A 321 15.26 -2.69 31.51
CA THR A 321 15.29 -2.36 30.07
C THR A 321 14.10 -2.98 29.35
N LEU A 322 13.61 -2.30 28.30
CA LEU A 322 12.53 -2.84 27.46
C LEU A 322 13.04 -4.05 26.66
N ILE A 323 12.22 -5.11 26.58
CA ILE A 323 12.54 -6.28 25.77
C ILE A 323 12.54 -5.90 24.27
N GLU A 324 11.43 -5.30 23.81
CA GLU A 324 11.29 -4.80 22.44
C GLU A 324 10.19 -3.73 22.33
N LYS A 325 10.59 -2.49 22.10
CA LYS A 325 9.69 -1.31 22.08
C LYS A 325 8.69 -1.28 20.93
N ASP A 326 8.95 -2.02 19.85
CA ASP A 326 8.14 -2.03 18.63
C ASP A 326 7.36 -3.35 18.47
N CYS A 327 7.39 -4.26 19.47
CA CYS A 327 6.78 -5.57 19.39
C CYS A 327 5.29 -5.49 19.06
N SER A 328 4.84 -6.38 18.21
CA SER A 328 3.44 -6.57 17.87
C SER A 328 3.14 -8.07 17.68
N SER A 329 1.87 -8.46 17.74
CA SER A 329 1.45 -9.85 17.56
C SER A 329 2.01 -10.53 16.32
N ASN A 330 2.14 -9.79 15.21
CA ASN A 330 2.68 -10.35 13.96
C ASN A 330 4.17 -10.73 14.05
N TRP A 331 4.89 -10.23 15.07
CA TRP A 331 6.28 -10.63 15.30
C TRP A 331 6.37 -12.11 15.68
N ALA A 332 5.40 -12.70 16.37
CA ALA A 332 5.38 -14.13 16.64
C ALA A 332 5.55 -14.95 15.34
N ARG A 333 4.84 -14.55 14.28
CA ARG A 333 4.92 -15.20 12.97
C ARG A 333 6.26 -15.00 12.28
N HIS A 334 6.80 -13.79 12.31
CA HIS A 334 8.12 -13.53 11.73
C HIS A 334 9.24 -14.22 12.52
N THR A 335 9.10 -14.26 13.84
CA THR A 335 10.05 -14.95 14.73
C THR A 335 10.07 -16.45 14.45
N TRP A 336 8.92 -17.10 14.36
CA TRP A 336 8.85 -18.52 14.01
C TRP A 336 9.54 -18.82 12.68
N ALA A 337 9.25 -18.04 11.64
CA ALA A 337 9.85 -18.24 10.33
C ALA A 337 11.36 -17.97 10.33
N THR A 338 11.82 -16.98 11.08
CA THR A 338 13.25 -16.64 11.20
C THR A 338 14.00 -17.76 11.95
N MET A 339 13.46 -18.23 13.08
CA MET A 339 14.04 -19.35 13.83
C MET A 339 14.07 -20.65 13.03
N CYS A 340 13.03 -20.94 12.24
CA CYS A 340 13.06 -22.06 11.30
C CYS A 340 14.24 -21.93 10.32
N ALA A 341 14.47 -20.76 9.77
CA ALA A 341 15.58 -20.52 8.84
C ALA A 341 16.96 -20.64 9.54
N GLU A 342 17.08 -20.16 10.78
CA GLU A 342 18.28 -20.32 11.62
C GLU A 342 18.58 -21.79 11.97
N LEU A 343 17.55 -22.64 11.97
CA LEU A 343 17.62 -24.08 12.23
C LEU A 343 17.67 -24.93 10.94
N ASP A 344 18.05 -24.32 9.83
CA ASP A 344 18.18 -24.96 8.51
C ASP A 344 16.91 -25.69 8.03
N VAL A 345 15.74 -25.20 8.43
CA VAL A 345 14.48 -25.72 7.91
C VAL A 345 14.30 -25.24 6.46
N PRO A 346 14.04 -26.12 5.50
CA PRO A 346 13.88 -25.74 4.09
C PRO A 346 12.78 -24.71 3.86
N ASP A 347 13.04 -23.68 3.02
CA ASP A 347 12.10 -22.62 2.68
C ASP A 347 10.69 -23.10 2.27
N PRO A 348 10.54 -24.20 1.49
CA PRO A 348 9.21 -24.74 1.18
C PRO A 348 8.43 -25.18 2.42
N THR A 349 9.13 -25.77 3.43
CA THR A 349 8.52 -26.19 4.70
C THR A 349 8.09 -24.98 5.52
N ILE A 350 8.95 -23.94 5.60
CA ILE A 350 8.62 -22.67 6.25
C ILE A 350 7.40 -22.02 5.58
N SER A 351 7.43 -21.93 4.25
CA SER A 351 6.32 -21.36 3.46
C SER A 351 5.01 -22.12 3.69
N LEU A 352 5.05 -23.45 3.73
CA LEU A 352 3.90 -24.28 4.03
C LEU A 352 3.38 -24.04 5.45
N GLY A 353 4.28 -24.02 6.44
CA GLY A 353 3.93 -23.73 7.85
C GLY A 353 3.29 -22.37 8.02
N MET A 354 3.73 -21.38 7.25
CA MET A 354 3.11 -20.06 7.17
C MET A 354 1.86 -20.01 6.28
N GLY A 355 1.50 -21.08 5.58
CA GLY A 355 0.39 -21.13 4.65
C GLY A 355 0.53 -20.16 3.47
N HIS A 356 1.73 -20.00 2.97
CA HIS A 356 1.93 -19.34 1.70
C HIS A 356 1.65 -20.33 0.57
N ARG A 357 0.98 -19.87 -0.50
CA ARG A 357 0.83 -20.67 -1.71
C ARG A 357 2.19 -20.80 -2.39
N ILE A 358 2.65 -22.05 -2.58
CA ILE A 358 3.84 -22.32 -3.38
C ILE A 358 3.40 -22.34 -4.84
N ALA A 359 3.95 -21.43 -5.65
CA ALA A 359 3.67 -21.42 -7.09
C ALA A 359 4.12 -22.77 -7.70
N GLY A 360 3.24 -23.41 -8.48
CA GLY A 360 3.53 -24.69 -9.14
C GLY A 360 3.01 -25.94 -8.43
N HIS A 361 2.58 -25.88 -7.17
CA HIS A 361 2.04 -27.04 -6.45
C HIS A 361 0.51 -27.01 -6.35
N ARG A 362 -0.18 -27.24 -7.45
CA ARG A 362 -1.65 -27.32 -7.49
C ARG A 362 -2.20 -28.73 -7.21
N THR A 363 -1.35 -29.71 -6.99
CA THR A 363 -1.75 -31.13 -6.95
C THR A 363 -1.46 -31.79 -5.60
N THR A 364 -2.50 -32.27 -5.00
CA THR A 364 -2.75 -33.54 -4.35
C THR A 364 -2.79 -33.53 -2.83
N ALA A 365 -4.01 -33.78 -2.30
CA ALA A 365 -4.30 -34.01 -0.87
C ALA A 365 -3.43 -35.12 -0.23
N ILE A 366 -2.86 -36.02 -1.03
CA ILE A 366 -1.95 -37.10 -0.58
C ILE A 366 -0.59 -36.54 -0.10
N TYR A 367 -0.09 -35.46 -0.70
CA TYR A 367 1.15 -34.81 -0.26
C TYR A 367 0.96 -33.97 1.02
N ILE A 368 -0.27 -33.51 1.32
CA ILE A 368 -0.57 -32.67 2.48
C ILE A 368 -0.21 -33.39 3.79
N LYS A 369 -0.51 -34.68 3.96
CA LYS A 369 -0.17 -35.42 5.19
C LYS A 369 1.35 -35.56 5.40
N ARG A 370 2.11 -35.80 4.34
CA ARG A 370 3.57 -35.96 4.41
C ARG A 370 4.27 -34.62 4.69
N ASP A 371 3.74 -33.55 4.12
CA ASP A 371 4.28 -32.22 4.30
C ASP A 371 3.92 -31.65 5.69
N GLN A 372 2.77 -32.00 6.26
CA GLN A 372 2.42 -31.61 7.64
C GLN A 372 3.37 -32.16 8.68
N ARG A 373 3.83 -33.42 8.55
CA ARG A 373 4.83 -33.99 9.47
C ARG A 373 6.11 -33.17 9.47
N LYS A 374 6.61 -32.77 8.31
CA LYS A 374 7.80 -31.90 8.21
C LYS A 374 7.63 -30.55 8.90
N VAL A 375 6.43 -29.97 8.77
CA VAL A 375 6.10 -28.70 9.44
C VAL A 375 5.98 -28.89 10.95
N ASP A 376 5.42 -30.01 11.43
CA ASP A 376 5.34 -30.34 12.86
C ASP A 376 6.75 -30.56 13.44
N GLU A 377 7.63 -31.28 12.71
CA GLU A 377 9.04 -31.46 13.08
C GLU A 377 9.79 -30.11 13.14
N ALA A 378 9.54 -29.21 12.17
CA ALA A 378 10.09 -27.87 12.17
C ALA A 378 9.59 -27.04 13.37
N ASN A 379 8.28 -27.13 13.68
CA ASN A 379 7.74 -26.46 14.85
C ASN A 379 8.33 -26.98 16.15
N ARG A 380 8.50 -28.30 16.29
CA ARG A 380 9.14 -28.89 17.45
C ARG A 380 10.58 -28.40 17.62
N LYS A 381 11.37 -28.36 16.53
CA LYS A 381 12.73 -27.81 16.56
C LYS A 381 12.76 -26.37 17.08
N VAL A 382 11.84 -25.51 16.64
CA VAL A 382 11.75 -24.13 17.13
C VAL A 382 11.45 -24.07 18.62
N ILE A 383 10.50 -24.89 19.09
CA ILE A 383 10.15 -24.94 20.52
C ILE A 383 11.31 -25.43 21.37
N ASP A 384 12.00 -26.50 20.92
CA ASP A 384 13.17 -27.04 21.60
C ASP A 384 14.30 -25.99 21.65
N TYR A 385 14.58 -25.32 20.55
CA TYR A 385 15.58 -24.24 20.46
C TYR A 385 15.31 -23.10 21.45
N ILE A 386 14.03 -22.74 21.63
CA ILE A 386 13.65 -21.73 22.61
C ILE A 386 13.89 -22.23 24.06
N LYS A 387 13.65 -23.51 24.32
CA LYS A 387 13.76 -24.12 25.67
C LYS A 387 15.15 -24.56 26.05
N GLU A 388 16.00 -24.90 25.09
CA GLU A 388 17.37 -25.34 25.37
C GLU A 388 18.11 -24.32 26.24
N SER A 389 18.55 -24.74 27.40
CA SER A 389 19.42 -23.93 28.25
C SER A 389 20.74 -23.67 27.50
N VAL A 390 21.19 -22.42 27.49
CA VAL A 390 22.55 -22.12 27.03
C VAL A 390 23.52 -23.06 27.79
N PRO A 391 24.35 -23.89 27.13
CA PRO A 391 25.38 -24.59 27.82
C PRO A 391 26.19 -23.52 28.56
N HIS A 392 26.33 -23.65 29.87
CA HIS A 392 27.31 -22.88 30.63
C HIS A 392 28.65 -23.09 29.92
N LEU A 393 29.22 -22.04 29.34
CA LEU A 393 30.64 -21.98 29.05
C LEU A 393 31.32 -22.25 30.37
N SER A 394 31.70 -23.50 30.56
CA SER A 394 32.63 -23.88 31.63
C SER A 394 33.86 -23.01 31.41
N THR A 395 34.06 -22.06 32.29
CA THR A 395 35.36 -21.45 32.51
C THR A 395 36.35 -22.57 32.73
N GLN A 396 37.13 -22.89 31.70
CA GLN A 396 38.40 -23.55 31.92
C GLN A 396 39.35 -22.51 32.52
N ASP A 397 39.18 -22.30 33.81
CA ASP A 397 40.26 -21.86 34.67
C ASP A 397 41.07 -23.11 35.02
N GLY A 398 42.30 -23.08 34.69
CA GLY A 398 43.30 -23.99 35.21
C GLY A 398 44.26 -24.47 34.16
N LEU A 399 45.35 -23.76 34.01
CA LEU A 399 46.64 -24.41 33.77
C LEU A 399 47.75 -23.51 34.30
N ASP A 400 48.45 -24.11 35.19
CA ASP A 400 49.77 -23.83 35.75
C ASP A 400 50.75 -23.13 34.81
#